data_38d50c39d01a15ed8a394b53b5d67289
#
_entry.id   38d50c39d01a15ed8a394b53b5d67289
#
_cell.length_a   1.000
_cell.length_b   1.000
_cell.length_c   1.000
_cell.angle_alpha   90.00
_cell.angle_beta   90.00
_cell.angle_gamma   90.00
#
_symmetry.space_group_name_H-M   'P 1'
#
loop_
_entity.id
_entity.type
_entity.pdbx_description
1 polymer ?
#
loop_
_entity_poly.entity_id
_entity_poly.type
_entity_poly.pdbx_seq_one_letter_code
_entity_poly.pdbx_strand_id
1 'polypeptide(L)'
;MKYELIQLPYAPNALEPAISAETLSFHHGKHLAGYVNTLNGLIEGTEYAELPLEELVRKSEGAIFNNAGQLLNHNLYFTQFGPNKGGQPTGKLLDAIVAKWGSFEAFQQEFLTACTTLFGSGWAWLAAKEDGELVITKEPNGSNPVVQGFRPVFGV
;
A
#
# COMPACT_ATOMS: atom_id res chain seq x y z
N MET A 1 -7.66 -11.89 -17.32
CA MET A 1 -8.15 -11.95 -15.90
C MET A 1 -8.71 -10.59 -15.55
N LYS A 2 -9.81 -10.52 -14.78
CA LYS A 2 -10.30 -9.23 -14.25
C LYS A 2 -9.94 -9.13 -12.78
N TYR A 3 -9.49 -7.96 -12.36
CA TYR A 3 -9.26 -7.67 -10.95
C TYR A 3 -10.59 -7.45 -10.23
N GLU A 4 -10.64 -7.82 -8.96
CA GLU A 4 -11.82 -7.66 -8.12
C GLU A 4 -11.51 -6.74 -6.94
N LEU A 5 -12.54 -6.06 -6.45
CA LEU A 5 -12.46 -5.31 -5.22
C LEU A 5 -12.22 -6.28 -4.07
N ILE A 6 -11.13 -6.09 -3.31
CA ILE A 6 -10.85 -6.95 -2.16
C ILE A 6 -11.96 -6.87 -1.13
N GLN A 7 -12.22 -7.96 -0.44
CA GLN A 7 -13.05 -7.94 0.75
C GLN A 7 -12.23 -7.46 1.95
N LEU A 8 -12.81 -6.57 2.76
CA LEU A 8 -12.17 -6.15 4.00
C LEU A 8 -12.11 -7.32 4.98
N PRO A 9 -10.95 -7.56 5.64
CA PRO A 9 -10.80 -8.67 6.60
C PRO A 9 -11.43 -8.37 7.98
N TYR A 10 -12.23 -7.31 8.07
CA TYR A 10 -12.90 -6.84 9.29
C TYR A 10 -14.27 -6.22 8.95
N ALA A 11 -15.13 -6.11 9.97
CA ALA A 11 -16.44 -5.46 9.82
C ALA A 11 -16.27 -3.95 9.54
N PRO A 12 -17.20 -3.31 8.81
CA PRO A 12 -17.09 -1.90 8.42
C PRO A 12 -16.89 -0.92 9.59
N ASN A 13 -17.40 -1.23 10.78
CA ASN A 13 -17.27 -0.41 11.98
C ASN A 13 -16.15 -0.86 12.94
N ALA A 14 -15.36 -1.87 12.57
CA ALA A 14 -14.37 -2.47 13.47
C ALA A 14 -13.16 -1.56 13.76
N LEU A 15 -12.94 -0.54 12.94
CA LEU A 15 -11.84 0.41 13.09
C LEU A 15 -12.24 1.70 13.83
N GLU A 16 -13.50 1.82 14.22
CA GLU A 16 -13.96 2.98 14.99
C GLU A 16 -13.33 3.03 16.39
N PRO A 17 -13.07 4.23 16.93
CA PRO A 17 -13.36 5.55 16.36
C PRO A 17 -12.29 6.10 15.41
N ALA A 18 -11.21 5.37 15.13
CA ALA A 18 -10.08 5.86 14.32
C ALA A 18 -10.46 6.06 12.84
N ILE A 19 -11.18 5.10 12.25
CA ILE A 19 -11.70 5.17 10.88
C ILE A 19 -13.17 4.76 10.94
N SER A 20 -14.07 5.66 10.53
CA SER A 20 -15.51 5.38 10.56
C SER A 20 -15.94 4.43 9.46
N ALA A 21 -17.07 3.73 9.69
CA ALA A 21 -17.72 2.92 8.65
C ALA A 21 -18.06 3.75 7.41
N GLU A 22 -18.47 5.02 7.60
CA GLU A 22 -18.74 5.94 6.50
C GLU A 22 -17.49 6.22 5.68
N THR A 23 -16.35 6.51 6.32
CA THR A 23 -15.05 6.70 5.63
C THR A 23 -14.69 5.47 4.80
N LEU A 24 -14.83 4.26 5.35
CA LEU A 24 -14.58 3.01 4.62
C LEU A 24 -15.54 2.83 3.43
N SER A 25 -16.82 3.22 3.57
CA SER A 25 -17.77 3.13 2.48
C SER A 25 -17.38 3.99 1.27
N PHE A 26 -16.74 5.14 1.49
CA PHE A 26 -16.18 5.98 0.43
C PHE A 26 -14.81 5.51 -0.04
N HIS A 27 -13.87 5.29 0.88
CA HIS A 27 -12.48 5.01 0.52
C HIS A 27 -12.31 3.63 -0.13
N HIS A 28 -12.93 2.60 0.44
CA HIS A 28 -12.94 1.25 -0.14
C HIS A 28 -14.05 1.10 -1.19
N GLY A 29 -15.32 1.39 -0.82
CA GLY A 29 -16.48 1.06 -1.62
C GLY A 29 -16.65 1.93 -2.88
N LYS A 30 -16.06 3.12 -2.95
CA LYS A 30 -16.11 3.99 -4.13
C LYS A 30 -14.73 4.28 -4.70
N HIS A 31 -13.80 4.77 -3.90
CA HIS A 31 -12.48 5.19 -4.39
C HIS A 31 -11.66 4.01 -4.92
N LEU A 32 -11.45 2.97 -4.10
CA LEU A 32 -10.76 1.75 -4.54
C LEU A 32 -11.52 1.02 -5.65
N ALA A 33 -12.85 0.91 -5.52
CA ALA A 33 -13.69 0.31 -6.57
C ALA A 33 -13.54 1.05 -7.92
N GLY A 34 -13.35 2.38 -7.89
CA GLY A 34 -13.07 3.18 -9.08
C GLY A 34 -11.78 2.75 -9.78
N TYR A 35 -10.70 2.53 -9.03
CA TYR A 35 -9.43 2.02 -9.60
C TYR A 35 -9.59 0.62 -10.21
N VAL A 36 -10.30 -0.29 -9.53
CA VAL A 36 -10.60 -1.63 -10.06
C VAL A 36 -11.32 -1.55 -11.41
N ASN A 37 -12.41 -0.78 -11.46
CA ASN A 37 -13.23 -0.67 -12.67
C ASN A 37 -12.45 -0.01 -13.83
N THR A 38 -11.73 1.07 -13.54
CA THR A 38 -10.93 1.77 -14.54
C THR A 38 -9.80 0.89 -15.07
N LEU A 39 -9.07 0.21 -14.18
CA LEU A 39 -7.99 -0.69 -14.59
C LEU A 39 -8.51 -1.81 -15.49
N ASN A 40 -9.59 -2.47 -15.10
CA ASN A 40 -10.18 -3.55 -15.89
C ASN A 40 -10.59 -3.09 -17.30
N GLY A 41 -11.11 -1.87 -17.43
CA GLY A 41 -11.42 -1.29 -18.73
C GLY A 41 -10.18 -0.97 -19.57
N LEU A 42 -9.11 -0.49 -18.92
CA LEU A 42 -7.86 -0.12 -19.61
C LEU A 42 -7.06 -1.34 -20.12
N ILE A 43 -7.10 -2.47 -19.43
CA ILE A 43 -6.33 -3.67 -19.78
C ILE A 43 -7.09 -4.63 -20.71
N GLU A 44 -8.39 -4.43 -20.91
CA GLU A 44 -9.21 -5.32 -21.73
C GLU A 44 -8.68 -5.39 -23.17
N GLY A 45 -8.38 -6.60 -23.64
CA GLY A 45 -7.84 -6.83 -24.99
C GLY A 45 -6.37 -6.45 -25.18
N THR A 46 -5.66 -6.08 -24.12
CA THR A 46 -4.22 -5.79 -24.17
C THR A 46 -3.39 -6.98 -23.68
N GLU A 47 -2.07 -6.92 -23.88
CA GLU A 47 -1.10 -7.86 -23.33
C GLU A 47 -1.08 -7.91 -21.78
N TYR A 48 -1.64 -6.90 -21.14
CA TYR A 48 -1.71 -6.76 -19.70
C TYR A 48 -2.89 -7.51 -19.04
N ALA A 49 -3.87 -7.97 -19.84
CA ALA A 49 -5.15 -8.49 -19.34
C ALA A 49 -5.03 -9.72 -18.42
N GLU A 50 -3.95 -10.48 -18.56
CA GLU A 50 -3.75 -11.74 -17.80
C GLU A 50 -2.59 -11.67 -16.80
N LEU A 51 -1.95 -10.50 -16.62
CA LEU A 51 -0.83 -10.35 -15.70
C LEU A 51 -1.29 -10.31 -14.24
N PRO A 52 -0.50 -10.88 -13.31
CA PRO A 52 -0.65 -10.59 -11.89
C PRO A 52 -0.42 -9.10 -11.59
N LEU A 53 -1.11 -8.57 -10.56
CA LEU A 53 -1.11 -7.13 -10.28
C LEU A 53 0.29 -6.53 -10.07
N GLU A 54 1.16 -7.20 -9.31
CA GLU A 54 2.54 -6.73 -9.10
C GLU A 54 3.37 -6.72 -10.39
N GLU A 55 3.15 -7.70 -11.26
CA GLU A 55 3.82 -7.77 -12.56
C GLU A 55 3.32 -6.65 -13.48
N LEU A 56 2.01 -6.39 -13.46
CA LEU A 56 1.42 -5.28 -14.18
C LEU A 56 2.01 -3.94 -13.72
N VAL A 57 2.14 -3.72 -12.42
CA VAL A 57 2.77 -2.51 -11.87
C VAL A 57 4.21 -2.35 -12.36
N ARG A 58 4.98 -3.45 -12.48
CA ARG A 58 6.38 -3.38 -12.95
C ARG A 58 6.52 -3.13 -14.45
N LYS A 59 5.53 -3.54 -15.25
CA LYS A 59 5.64 -3.56 -16.72
C LYS A 59 4.85 -2.47 -17.42
N SER A 60 3.87 -1.87 -16.75
CA SER A 60 2.99 -0.87 -17.37
C SER A 60 3.45 0.56 -17.13
N GLU A 61 2.91 1.47 -17.93
CA GLU A 61 3.17 2.90 -17.85
C GLU A 61 1.85 3.68 -17.93
N GLY A 62 1.92 4.99 -17.69
CA GLY A 62 0.80 5.91 -17.86
C GLY A 62 -0.44 5.55 -17.04
N ALA A 63 -1.60 5.55 -17.68
CA ALA A 63 -2.88 5.32 -17.01
C ALA A 63 -3.01 3.90 -16.41
N ILE A 64 -2.49 2.89 -17.11
CA ILE A 64 -2.51 1.50 -16.60
C ILE A 64 -1.65 1.40 -15.34
N PHE A 65 -0.42 1.91 -15.37
CA PHE A 65 0.46 1.96 -14.20
C PHE A 65 -0.18 2.68 -13.02
N ASN A 66 -0.74 3.87 -13.26
CA ASN A 66 -1.33 4.67 -12.18
C ASN A 66 -2.50 3.93 -11.50
N ASN A 67 -3.38 3.30 -12.27
CA ASN A 67 -4.52 2.57 -11.71
C ASN A 67 -4.10 1.24 -11.07
N ALA A 68 -3.15 0.51 -11.67
CA ALA A 68 -2.60 -0.73 -11.11
C ALA A 68 -1.85 -0.48 -9.79
N GLY A 69 -1.02 0.56 -9.76
CA GLY A 69 -0.29 0.96 -8.57
C GLY A 69 -1.22 1.39 -7.44
N GLN A 70 -2.23 2.22 -7.73
CA GLN A 70 -3.23 2.60 -6.74
C GLN A 70 -4.06 1.40 -6.25
N LEU A 71 -4.41 0.48 -7.13
CA LEU A 71 -5.10 -0.75 -6.72
C LEU A 71 -4.23 -1.56 -5.76
N LEU A 72 -2.96 -1.78 -6.08
CA LEU A 72 -2.02 -2.51 -5.21
C LEU A 72 -1.82 -1.79 -3.87
N ASN A 73 -1.60 -0.48 -3.90
CA ASN A 73 -1.39 0.33 -2.70
C ASN A 73 -2.58 0.26 -1.75
N HIS A 74 -3.79 0.41 -2.26
CA HIS A 74 -5.01 0.35 -1.45
C HIS A 74 -5.31 -1.07 -0.95
N ASN A 75 -5.02 -2.11 -1.73
CA ASN A 75 -5.13 -3.50 -1.27
C ASN A 75 -4.24 -3.75 -0.06
N LEU A 76 -2.98 -3.32 -0.12
CA LEU A 76 -2.03 -3.41 1.00
C LEU A 76 -2.47 -2.55 2.18
N TYR A 77 -2.89 -1.31 1.92
CA TYR A 77 -3.37 -0.36 2.94
C TYR A 77 -4.54 -0.92 3.73
N PHE A 78 -5.58 -1.43 3.08
CA PHE A 78 -6.75 -1.95 3.79
C PHE A 78 -6.48 -3.27 4.51
N THR A 79 -5.60 -4.11 4.02
CA THR A 79 -5.29 -5.40 4.66
C THR A 79 -4.36 -5.29 5.86
N GLN A 80 -3.66 -4.17 6.03
CA GLN A 80 -2.78 -3.96 7.20
C GLN A 80 -3.56 -3.57 8.47
N PHE A 81 -4.81 -3.15 8.36
CA PHE A 81 -5.63 -2.77 9.51
C PHE A 81 -6.31 -3.96 10.18
N GLY A 82 -6.68 -3.77 11.44
CA GLY A 82 -7.52 -4.67 12.20
C GLY A 82 -7.92 -4.04 13.54
N PRO A 83 -8.99 -4.52 14.18
CA PRO A 83 -9.40 -4.02 15.47
C PRO A 83 -8.29 -4.28 16.51
N ASN A 84 -7.97 -3.26 17.29
CA ASN A 84 -6.98 -3.33 18.39
C ASN A 84 -5.56 -3.78 17.93
N LYS A 85 -5.16 -3.46 16.69
CA LYS A 85 -3.85 -3.80 16.12
C LYS A 85 -2.84 -2.66 16.14
N GLY A 86 -3.19 -1.51 16.71
CA GLY A 86 -2.26 -0.39 16.85
C GLY A 86 -1.12 -0.68 17.82
N GLY A 87 -0.06 0.11 17.72
CA GLY A 87 1.09 0.05 18.62
C GLY A 87 2.38 -0.35 17.94
N GLN A 88 3.37 -0.70 18.77
CA GLN A 88 4.69 -1.11 18.32
C GLN A 88 4.65 -2.52 17.72
N PRO A 89 5.36 -2.79 16.62
CA PRO A 89 5.52 -4.15 16.12
C PRO A 89 6.27 -5.03 17.12
N THR A 90 6.19 -6.33 16.94
CA THR A 90 6.84 -7.31 17.80
C THR A 90 7.69 -8.30 16.98
N GLY A 91 8.51 -9.09 17.66
CA GLY A 91 9.31 -10.16 17.06
C GLY A 91 10.27 -9.66 16.00
N LYS A 92 10.46 -10.44 14.95
CA LYS A 92 11.48 -10.20 13.91
C LYS A 92 11.38 -8.83 13.23
N LEU A 93 10.16 -8.27 13.11
CA LEU A 93 10.01 -6.95 12.49
C LEU A 93 10.56 -5.87 13.42
N LEU A 94 10.26 -5.94 14.71
CA LEU A 94 10.81 -5.00 15.69
C LEU A 94 12.34 -5.13 15.75
N ASP A 95 12.87 -6.35 15.80
CA ASP A 95 14.32 -6.59 15.83
C ASP A 95 15.02 -5.96 14.60
N ALA A 96 14.44 -6.12 13.41
CA ALA A 96 14.98 -5.53 12.19
C ALA A 96 14.88 -3.99 12.18
N ILE A 97 13.80 -3.43 12.71
CA ILE A 97 13.64 -1.97 12.86
C ILE A 97 14.70 -1.43 13.82
N VAL A 98 14.86 -2.06 14.99
CA VAL A 98 15.86 -1.63 15.98
C VAL A 98 17.28 -1.77 15.44
N ALA A 99 17.57 -2.85 14.74
CA ALA A 99 18.88 -3.02 14.09
C ALA A 99 19.21 -1.93 13.07
N LYS A 100 18.20 -1.45 12.32
CA LYS A 100 18.36 -0.42 11.28
C LYS A 100 18.38 1.00 11.83
N TRP A 101 17.46 1.34 12.72
CA TRP A 101 17.24 2.71 13.22
C TRP A 101 17.68 2.95 14.66
N GLY A 102 18.09 1.91 15.38
CA GLY A 102 18.47 1.99 16.79
C GLY A 102 17.31 1.88 17.78
N SER A 103 16.13 2.36 17.41
CA SER A 103 14.89 2.23 18.20
C SER A 103 13.64 2.29 17.32
N PHE A 104 12.50 1.87 17.86
CA PHE A 104 11.23 2.03 17.18
C PHE A 104 10.83 3.50 17.04
N GLU A 105 11.11 4.31 18.04
CA GLU A 105 10.84 5.76 18.05
C GLU A 105 11.63 6.48 16.95
N ALA A 106 12.90 6.12 16.74
CA ALA A 106 13.72 6.68 15.66
C ALA A 106 13.14 6.32 14.29
N PHE A 107 12.75 5.06 14.09
CA PHE A 107 12.04 4.62 12.88
C PHE A 107 10.74 5.42 12.68
N GLN A 108 9.91 5.52 13.72
CA GLN A 108 8.63 6.23 13.67
C GLN A 108 8.83 7.69 13.26
N GLN A 109 9.82 8.36 13.82
CA GLN A 109 10.13 9.75 13.48
C GLN A 109 10.56 9.89 12.01
N GLU A 110 11.41 9.00 11.50
CA GLU A 110 11.84 9.01 10.11
C GLU A 110 10.67 8.68 9.17
N PHE A 111 9.84 7.70 9.51
CA PHE A 111 8.66 7.35 8.72
C PHE A 111 7.64 8.50 8.65
N LEU A 112 7.33 9.14 9.79
CA LEU A 112 6.46 10.32 9.83
C LEU A 112 7.03 11.49 9.02
N THR A 113 8.36 11.68 9.07
CA THR A 113 9.02 12.68 8.22
C THR A 113 8.85 12.34 6.74
N ALA A 114 8.96 11.08 6.34
CA ALA A 114 8.71 10.67 4.97
C ALA A 114 7.27 10.96 4.54
N CYS A 115 6.28 10.67 5.41
CA CYS A 115 4.86 10.96 5.15
C CYS A 115 4.60 12.46 4.95
N THR A 116 5.18 13.31 5.80
CA THR A 116 4.86 14.76 5.81
C THR A 116 5.67 15.57 4.79
N THR A 117 6.78 15.04 4.30
CA THR A 117 7.66 15.72 3.32
C THR A 117 7.51 15.23 1.89
N LEU A 118 6.63 14.28 1.63
CA LEU A 118 6.28 13.91 0.27
C LEU A 118 5.40 14.99 -0.35
N PHE A 119 5.92 15.65 -1.40
CA PHE A 119 5.19 16.71 -2.07
C PHE A 119 4.13 16.15 -3.02
N GLY A 120 2.91 16.64 -2.92
CA GLY A 120 1.78 16.18 -3.73
C GLY A 120 1.15 14.89 -3.20
N SER A 121 0.41 14.19 -4.05
CA SER A 121 -0.15 12.88 -3.71
C SER A 121 0.92 11.79 -3.76
N GLY A 122 0.81 10.81 -2.89
CA GLY A 122 1.73 9.68 -2.87
C GLY A 122 1.61 8.84 -1.63
N TRP A 123 2.61 7.98 -1.44
CA TRP A 123 2.66 6.96 -0.40
C TRP A 123 4.04 6.95 0.26
N ALA A 124 4.08 6.79 1.56
CA ALA A 124 5.29 6.43 2.29
C ALA A 124 5.24 4.95 2.68
N TRP A 125 6.34 4.23 2.45
CA TRP A 125 6.42 2.80 2.70
C TRP A 125 7.62 2.43 3.56
N LEU A 126 7.41 1.52 4.50
CA LEU A 126 8.46 0.63 4.98
C LEU A 126 8.52 -0.54 4.00
N ALA A 127 9.66 -0.78 3.42
CA ALA A 127 9.87 -1.86 2.47
C ALA A 127 11.13 -2.68 2.80
N ALA A 128 11.19 -3.90 2.33
CA ALA A 128 12.36 -4.76 2.42
C ALA A 128 12.98 -4.96 1.04
N LYS A 129 14.29 -4.73 0.93
CA LYS A 129 15.09 -5.08 -0.24
C LYS A 129 15.21 -6.61 -0.38
N GLU A 130 15.80 -7.07 -1.48
CA GLU A 130 16.00 -8.50 -1.75
C GLU A 130 16.86 -9.18 -0.68
N ASP A 131 17.88 -8.49 -0.16
CA ASP A 131 18.75 -8.94 0.92
C ASP A 131 18.10 -8.89 2.31
N GLY A 132 16.87 -8.38 2.40
CA GLY A 132 16.12 -8.22 3.65
C GLY A 132 16.38 -6.90 4.39
N GLU A 133 17.25 -6.03 3.88
CA GLU A 133 17.44 -4.70 4.46
C GLU A 133 16.15 -3.88 4.40
N LEU A 134 15.75 -3.30 5.54
CA LEU A 134 14.60 -2.42 5.61
C LEU A 134 14.96 -1.01 5.13
N VAL A 135 14.05 -0.41 4.38
CA VAL A 135 14.17 0.98 3.88
C VAL A 135 12.82 1.69 3.98
N ILE A 136 12.88 3.01 4.16
CA ILE A 136 11.70 3.88 4.01
C ILE A 136 11.78 4.50 2.62
N THR A 137 10.68 4.39 1.84
CA THR A 137 10.58 5.01 0.52
C THR A 137 9.43 6.01 0.47
N LYS A 138 9.57 7.03 -0.38
CA LYS A 138 8.53 8.01 -0.72
C LYS A 138 8.18 7.85 -2.18
N GLU A 139 6.96 7.50 -2.46
CA GLU A 139 6.51 7.13 -3.79
C GLU A 139 5.42 8.10 -4.27
N PRO A 140 5.65 8.87 -5.33
CA PRO A 140 4.65 9.82 -5.82
C PRO A 140 3.48 9.10 -6.51
N ASN A 141 2.29 9.68 -6.40
CA ASN A 141 1.07 9.23 -7.05
C ASN A 141 0.73 7.76 -6.74
N GLY A 142 0.64 6.90 -7.75
CA GLY A 142 0.37 5.46 -7.63
C GLY A 142 1.61 4.58 -7.52
N SER A 143 2.81 5.15 -7.49
CA SER A 143 4.05 4.38 -7.36
C SER A 143 4.12 3.64 -6.02
N ASN A 144 4.96 2.62 -5.96
CA ASN A 144 5.20 1.82 -4.76
C ASN A 144 6.55 1.07 -4.85
N PRO A 145 7.04 0.48 -3.74
CA PRO A 145 8.34 -0.21 -3.70
C PRO A 145 8.51 -1.37 -4.68
N VAL A 146 7.41 -1.98 -5.15
CA VAL A 146 7.44 -3.08 -6.12
C VAL A 146 8.10 -2.66 -7.43
N VAL A 147 7.98 -1.39 -7.82
CA VAL A 147 8.65 -0.81 -9.01
C VAL A 147 10.17 -0.94 -8.92
N GLN A 148 10.72 -0.84 -7.71
CA GLN A 148 12.14 -0.96 -7.42
C GLN A 148 12.57 -2.40 -7.12
N GLY A 149 11.66 -3.37 -7.20
CA GLY A 149 11.91 -4.76 -6.81
C GLY A 149 11.90 -4.99 -5.30
N PHE A 150 11.45 -4.01 -4.51
CA PHE A 150 11.35 -4.15 -3.06
C PHE A 150 9.99 -4.72 -2.66
N ARG A 151 9.94 -5.35 -1.51
CA ARG A 151 8.72 -5.89 -0.93
C ARG A 151 8.11 -4.89 0.05
N PRO A 152 6.91 -4.36 -0.21
CA PRO A 152 6.19 -3.53 0.75
C PRO A 152 5.91 -4.30 2.06
N VAL A 153 6.12 -3.64 3.20
CA VAL A 153 5.85 -4.19 4.53
C VAL A 153 4.69 -3.45 5.19
N PHE A 154 4.76 -2.11 5.14
CA PHE A 154 3.77 -1.22 5.74
C PHE A 154 3.77 0.11 4.99
N GLY A 155 2.60 0.74 4.78
CA GLY A 155 2.54 2.01 4.07
C GLY A 155 1.25 2.79 4.29
N VAL A 156 1.34 4.08 4.07
CA VAL A 156 0.24 5.05 4.13
C VAL A 156 0.36 6.10 3.04
#